data_7b2bdbce4258e879d42cbbb57c857bd7
#
_entry.id   7b2bdbce4258e879d42cbbb57c857bd7
#
_cell.length_a   1.000
_cell.length_b   1.000
_cell.length_c   1.000
_cell.angle_alpha   90.00
_cell.angle_beta   90.00
_cell.angle_gamma   90.00
#
_symmetry.space_group_name_H-M   'P 1'
#
loop_
_entity.id
_entity.type
_entity.pdbx_description
1 polymer ?
#
loop_
_entity_poly.entity_id
_entity_poly.type
_entity_poly.pdbx_seq_one_letter_code
_entity_poly.pdbx_strand_id
1 'polypeptide(L)' 'MDAYVLARVLHVLAVVHWIGGVAMVTLVILPQMRA' A
#
# COMPACT_ATOMS: atom_id res chain seq x y z
N MET A 1 -6.06 15.83 -18.51
CA MET A 1 -5.19 15.50 -17.38
C MET A 1 -3.75 15.39 -17.88
N ASP A 2 -2.82 16.03 -17.22
CA ASP A 2 -1.43 16.04 -17.63
C ASP A 2 -0.79 14.67 -17.33
N ALA A 3 0.10 14.21 -18.22
CA ALA A 3 0.77 12.94 -18.03
C ALA A 3 1.60 12.90 -16.74
N TYR A 4 2.19 14.02 -16.39
CA TYR A 4 2.96 14.16 -15.15
C TYR A 4 2.06 13.92 -13.92
N VAL A 5 0.90 14.56 -13.91
CA VAL A 5 -0.05 14.44 -12.81
C VAL A 5 -0.55 13.01 -12.71
N LEU A 6 -0.87 12.38 -13.84
CA LEU A 6 -1.33 11.01 -13.87
C LEU A 6 -0.27 10.05 -13.32
N ALA A 7 0.97 10.20 -13.76
CA ALA A 7 2.07 9.37 -13.30
C ALA A 7 2.28 9.51 -11.78
N ARG A 8 2.19 10.73 -11.28
CA ARG A 8 2.35 10.98 -9.84
C ARG A 8 1.23 10.36 -9.03
N VAL A 9 0.00 10.47 -9.50
CA VAL A 9 -1.15 9.89 -8.80
C VAL A 9 -1.02 8.37 -8.73
N LEU A 10 -0.66 7.74 -9.85
CA LEU A 10 -0.45 6.30 -9.86
C LEU A 10 0.70 5.88 -8.95
N HIS A 11 1.76 6.67 -8.92
CA HIS A 11 2.90 6.40 -8.05
C HIS A 11 2.50 6.44 -6.57
N VAL A 12 1.79 7.49 -6.17
CA VAL A 12 1.34 7.64 -4.78
C VAL A 12 0.40 6.51 -4.39
N LEU A 13 -0.54 6.16 -5.26
CA LEU A 13 -1.47 5.07 -5.00
C LEU A 13 -0.75 3.74 -4.86
N ALA A 14 0.24 3.48 -5.69
CA ALA A 14 1.03 2.25 -5.63
C ALA A 14 1.82 2.17 -4.32
N VAL A 15 2.44 3.26 -3.91
CA VAL A 15 3.22 3.32 -2.66
C VAL A 15 2.31 3.09 -1.45
N VAL A 16 1.18 3.76 -1.40
CA VAL A 16 0.21 3.61 -0.31
C VAL A 16 -0.32 2.19 -0.25
N HIS A 17 -0.61 1.60 -1.42
CA HIS A 17 -1.11 0.24 -1.49
C HIS A 17 -0.07 -0.77 -0.99
N TRP A 18 1.19 -0.57 -1.35
CA TRP A 18 2.27 -1.44 -0.91
C TRP A 18 2.49 -1.34 0.60
N ILE A 19 2.64 -0.13 1.11
CA ILE A 19 2.87 0.10 2.54
C ILE A 19 1.67 -0.41 3.35
N GLY A 20 0.44 -0.12 2.89
CA GLY A 20 -0.76 -0.59 3.54
C GLY A 20 -0.87 -2.11 3.55
N GLY A 21 -0.51 -2.77 2.44
CA GLY A 21 -0.51 -4.22 2.36
C GLY A 21 0.50 -4.87 3.30
N VAL A 22 1.72 -4.34 3.34
CA VAL A 22 2.76 -4.84 4.26
C VAL A 22 2.35 -4.61 5.71
N ALA A 23 1.81 -3.43 6.02
CA ALA A 23 1.36 -3.12 7.38
C ALA A 23 0.23 -4.06 7.81
N MET A 24 -0.72 -4.33 6.93
CA MET A 24 -1.82 -5.22 7.24
C MET A 24 -1.33 -6.64 7.53
N VAL A 25 -0.43 -7.15 6.70
CA VAL A 25 0.14 -8.49 6.92
C VAL A 25 0.91 -8.54 8.24
N THR A 26 1.70 -7.52 8.53
CA THR A 26 2.56 -7.51 9.71
C THR A 26 1.77 -7.28 11.00
N LEU A 27 0.78 -6.39 10.97
CA LEU A 27 0.09 -5.96 12.19
C LEU A 27 -1.21 -6.71 12.47
N VAL A 28 -1.80 -7.33 11.45
CA VAL A 28 -3.10 -7.98 11.60
C VAL A 28 -2.99 -9.48 11.36
N ILE A 29 -2.47 -9.88 10.19
CA ILE A 29 -2.48 -11.27 9.79
C ILE A 29 -1.48 -12.12 10.60
N LEU A 30 -0.26 -11.65 10.76
CA LEU A 30 0.75 -12.38 11.52
C LEU A 30 0.34 -12.63 12.97
N PRO A 31 -0.16 -11.63 13.72
CA PRO A 31 -0.64 -11.88 15.08
C PRO A 31 -1.77 -12.89 15.13
N GLN A 32 -2.68 -12.87 14.16
CA GLN A 32 -3.77 -13.85 14.12
C GLN A 32 -3.28 -15.25 13.87
N MET A 33 -2.23 -15.41 13.09
CA MET A 33 -1.65 -16.73 12.84
C MET A 33 -0.90 -17.29 14.05
N ARG A 34 -0.46 -16.41 14.93
CA ARG A 34 0.22 -16.81 16.15
C ARG A 34 -0.73 -17.22 17.29
N ALA A 35 -1.94 -16.72 17.21
CA ALA A 35 -2.94 -16.93 18.28
C ALA A 35 -3.45 -18.36 18.34
#